data_f2db7200ee1cae121a3ce36637270956
#
_entry.id   f2db7200ee1cae121a3ce36637270956
#
_cell.length_a   1.000
_cell.length_b   1.000
_cell.length_c   1.000
_cell.angle_alpha   90.00
_cell.angle_beta   90.00
_cell.angle_gamma   90.00
#
_symmetry.space_group_name_H-M   'P 1'
#
loop_
_entity.id
_entity.type
_entity.pdbx_description
1 polymer ?
#
loop_
_entity_poly.entity_id
_entity_poly.type
_entity_poly.pdbx_seq_one_letter_code
_entity_poly.pdbx_strand_id
1 'polypeptide(L)'
;MDKELEGTRSTGTPTLEFDLEGWVAGLAQAVVQGIERQTSAHGLTALEFALLRAFVEKRERSLSQLADVLPIDRERLVQLVGKLVDRGLLHYGEGGADPRAMLLALTVRGRYLAWRLCQHVQAQDSRLLEGVSEEEVATLSSVVSRIMANHALLEQSSPR
;
A
#
# COMPACT_ATOMS: atom_id res chain seq x y z
N MET A 1 -36.67 -57.05 -20.01
CA MET A 1 -35.89 -57.08 -18.75
C MET A 1 -35.08 -55.80 -18.73
N ASP A 2 -35.70 -54.85 -18.12
CA ASP A 2 -35.34 -53.45 -18.14
C ASP A 2 -34.20 -53.19 -17.18
N LYS A 3 -33.25 -52.34 -17.55
CA LYS A 3 -32.32 -51.73 -16.64
C LYS A 3 -32.15 -50.30 -17.04
N GLU A 4 -32.97 -49.48 -16.42
CA GLU A 4 -32.83 -48.04 -16.39
C GLU A 4 -31.48 -47.68 -15.80
N LEU A 5 -30.70 -46.92 -16.56
CA LEU A 5 -29.55 -46.19 -16.07
C LEU A 5 -29.95 -44.78 -15.77
N GLU A 6 -30.34 -44.51 -14.56
CA GLU A 6 -30.48 -43.15 -14.01
C GLU A 6 -29.09 -42.46 -14.01
N GLY A 7 -28.89 -41.65 -15.01
CA GLY A 7 -27.80 -40.70 -15.05
C GLY A 7 -28.11 -39.54 -14.12
N THR A 8 -27.65 -39.59 -12.89
CA THR A 8 -27.66 -38.44 -11.97
C THR A 8 -26.80 -37.35 -12.55
N ARG A 9 -27.42 -36.41 -13.23
CA ARG A 9 -26.79 -35.12 -13.57
C ARG A 9 -26.65 -34.33 -12.29
N SER A 10 -25.47 -34.41 -11.67
CA SER A 10 -25.06 -33.46 -10.65
C SER A 10 -24.95 -32.08 -11.31
N THR A 11 -26.00 -31.30 -11.17
CA THR A 11 -25.97 -29.85 -11.43
C THR A 11 -25.22 -29.18 -10.27
N GLY A 12 -23.90 -29.41 -10.21
CA GLY A 12 -23.05 -28.60 -9.39
C GLY A 12 -23.08 -27.18 -9.92
N THR A 13 -23.84 -26.31 -9.28
CA THR A 13 -23.65 -24.86 -9.38
C THR A 13 -22.18 -24.61 -9.13
N PRO A 14 -21.41 -23.95 -10.02
CA PRO A 14 -20.05 -23.58 -9.70
C PRO A 14 -20.13 -22.68 -8.49
N THR A 15 -19.79 -23.20 -7.32
CA THR A 15 -19.49 -22.41 -6.15
C THR A 15 -18.31 -21.56 -6.58
N LEU A 16 -18.52 -20.28 -6.78
CA LEU A 16 -17.44 -19.31 -6.88
C LEU A 16 -16.71 -19.42 -5.54
N GLU A 17 -15.68 -20.25 -5.50
CA GLU A 17 -14.79 -20.29 -4.35
C GLU A 17 -14.25 -18.86 -4.21
N PHE A 18 -14.58 -18.23 -3.08
CA PHE A 18 -14.12 -16.89 -2.78
C PHE A 18 -12.61 -16.94 -2.55
N ASP A 19 -11.86 -16.62 -3.60
CA ASP A 19 -10.40 -16.55 -3.59
C ASP A 19 -9.96 -15.13 -3.21
N LEU A 20 -10.01 -14.84 -1.91
CA LEU A 20 -9.55 -13.56 -1.38
C LEU A 20 -8.08 -13.30 -1.72
N GLU A 21 -7.23 -14.33 -1.61
CA GLU A 21 -5.79 -14.19 -1.81
C GLU A 21 -5.47 -13.83 -3.26
N GLY A 22 -6.06 -14.52 -4.22
CA GLY A 22 -5.87 -14.26 -5.65
C GLY A 22 -6.37 -12.86 -6.06
N TRP A 23 -7.51 -12.44 -5.56
CA TRP A 23 -8.05 -11.11 -5.87
C TRP A 23 -7.20 -9.99 -5.27
N VAL A 24 -6.81 -10.13 -4.01
CA VAL A 24 -5.96 -9.13 -3.34
C VAL A 24 -4.59 -9.08 -3.99
N ALA A 25 -3.98 -10.23 -4.29
CA ALA A 25 -2.69 -10.28 -4.98
C ALA A 25 -2.75 -9.64 -6.37
N GLY A 26 -3.78 -9.95 -7.16
CA GLY A 26 -3.98 -9.38 -8.49
C GLY A 26 -4.16 -7.86 -8.46
N LEU A 27 -5.01 -7.37 -7.56
CA LEU A 27 -5.24 -5.94 -7.37
C LEU A 27 -3.97 -5.23 -6.88
N ALA A 28 -3.30 -5.77 -5.87
CA ALA A 28 -2.05 -5.21 -5.35
C ALA A 28 -0.98 -5.13 -6.44
N GLN A 29 -0.84 -6.19 -7.25
CA GLN A 29 0.10 -6.20 -8.36
C GLN A 29 -0.23 -5.12 -9.40
N ALA A 30 -1.49 -4.95 -9.78
CA ALA A 30 -1.90 -3.91 -10.73
C ALA A 30 -1.58 -2.50 -10.22
N VAL A 31 -1.89 -2.22 -8.95
CA VAL A 31 -1.62 -0.93 -8.30
C VAL A 31 -0.10 -0.67 -8.22
N VAL A 32 0.68 -1.64 -7.71
CA VAL A 32 2.13 -1.49 -7.55
C VAL A 32 2.82 -1.28 -8.89
N GLN A 33 2.50 -2.09 -9.92
CA GLN A 33 3.04 -1.91 -11.27
C GLN A 33 2.69 -0.55 -11.85
N GLY A 34 1.50 -0.07 -11.54
CA GLY A 34 1.09 1.26 -11.93
C GLY A 34 1.96 2.36 -11.30
N ILE A 35 2.20 2.29 -10.01
CA ILE A 35 3.09 3.20 -9.29
C ILE A 35 4.51 3.10 -9.85
N GLU A 36 5.05 1.91 -10.04
CA GLU A 36 6.40 1.69 -10.56
C GLU A 36 6.61 2.30 -11.96
N ARG A 37 5.63 2.20 -12.84
CA ARG A 37 5.69 2.88 -14.15
C ARG A 37 5.86 4.38 -14.03
N GLN A 38 5.24 5.01 -13.03
CA GLN A 38 5.32 6.47 -12.80
C GLN A 38 6.62 6.86 -12.08
N THR A 39 7.12 6.01 -11.20
CA THR A 39 8.26 6.33 -10.33
C THR A 39 9.61 5.96 -10.93
N SER A 40 9.65 4.94 -11.80
CA SER A 40 10.89 4.42 -12.41
C SER A 40 11.65 5.46 -13.21
N ALA A 41 10.96 6.35 -13.93
CA ALA A 41 11.58 7.47 -14.65
C ALA A 41 12.36 8.43 -13.74
N HIS A 42 12.06 8.41 -12.44
CA HIS A 42 12.76 9.18 -11.40
C HIS A 42 13.72 8.32 -10.57
N GLY A 43 13.95 7.08 -10.99
CA GLY A 43 14.77 6.10 -10.27
C GLY A 43 14.25 5.75 -8.88
N LEU A 44 12.94 5.81 -8.67
CA LEU A 44 12.28 5.43 -7.42
C LEU A 44 11.54 4.11 -7.58
N THR A 45 11.56 3.31 -6.54
CA THR A 45 10.67 2.16 -6.38
C THR A 45 9.31 2.60 -5.84
N ALA A 46 8.29 1.75 -5.95
CA ALA A 46 6.99 2.00 -5.35
C ALA A 46 7.08 2.24 -3.83
N LEU A 47 7.97 1.52 -3.15
CA LEU A 47 8.19 1.65 -1.71
C LEU A 47 8.89 2.97 -1.33
N GLU A 48 9.88 3.41 -2.10
CA GLU A 48 10.53 4.72 -1.91
C GLU A 48 9.51 5.86 -2.12
N PHE A 49 8.64 5.73 -3.11
CA PHE A 49 7.55 6.69 -3.31
C PHE A 49 6.55 6.66 -2.15
N ALA A 50 6.14 5.49 -1.65
CA ALA A 50 5.24 5.38 -0.51
C ALA A 50 5.82 6.09 0.73
N LEU A 51 7.13 5.97 0.96
CA LEU A 51 7.82 6.71 2.02
C LEU A 51 7.76 8.21 1.80
N LEU A 52 8.05 8.72 0.61
CA LEU A 52 7.97 10.16 0.31
C LEU A 52 6.52 10.68 0.46
N ARG A 53 5.53 9.90 0.02
CA ARG A 53 4.11 10.24 0.12
C ARG A 53 3.65 10.38 1.57
N ALA A 54 4.21 9.59 2.50
CA ALA A 54 3.88 9.68 3.91
C ALA A 54 4.13 11.09 4.52
N PHE A 55 5.00 11.90 3.90
CA PHE A 55 5.28 13.28 4.34
C PHE A 55 4.39 14.33 3.68
N VAL A 56 3.57 13.98 2.71
CA VAL A 56 2.69 14.96 2.02
C VAL A 56 1.61 15.47 2.99
N GLU A 57 1.09 14.58 3.84
CA GLU A 57 0.08 14.93 4.85
C GLU A 57 0.68 15.56 6.12
N LYS A 58 1.85 15.06 6.54
CA LYS A 58 2.58 15.56 7.71
C LYS A 58 3.98 15.94 7.32
N ARG A 59 4.36 17.16 7.56
CA ARG A 59 5.67 17.72 7.14
C ARG A 59 6.85 16.99 7.77
N GLU A 60 6.68 16.49 8.98
CA GLU A 60 7.74 15.83 9.75
C GLU A 60 7.20 14.53 10.35
N ARG A 61 8.03 13.49 10.38
CA ARG A 61 7.72 12.20 10.98
C ARG A 61 8.96 11.60 11.64
N SER A 62 8.76 10.92 12.76
CA SER A 62 9.78 10.04 13.33
C SER A 62 9.82 8.69 12.61
N LEU A 63 10.92 7.95 12.79
CA LEU A 63 11.02 6.57 12.28
C LEU A 63 9.90 5.66 12.81
N SER A 64 9.47 5.85 14.06
CA SER A 64 8.36 5.08 14.64
C SER A 64 7.06 5.36 13.90
N GLN A 65 6.73 6.64 13.66
CA GLN A 65 5.53 7.02 12.92
C GLN A 65 5.54 6.53 11.46
N LEU A 66 6.71 6.39 10.86
CA LEU A 66 6.84 5.80 9.51
C LEU A 66 6.65 4.28 9.54
N ALA A 67 7.16 3.59 10.57
CA ALA A 67 6.95 2.16 10.75
C ALA A 67 5.47 1.80 10.98
N ASP A 68 4.69 2.69 11.59
CA ASP A 68 3.25 2.50 11.81
C ASP A 68 2.43 2.57 10.51
N VAL A 69 2.93 3.24 9.48
CA VAL A 69 2.18 3.47 8.23
C VAL A 69 2.73 2.70 7.03
N LEU A 70 3.92 2.14 7.13
CA LEU A 70 4.55 1.38 6.05
C LEU A 70 4.67 -0.10 6.45
N PRO A 71 4.23 -1.05 5.61
CA PRO A 71 4.25 -2.48 5.90
C PRO A 71 5.66 -3.08 5.69
N ILE A 72 6.65 -2.52 6.40
CA ILE A 72 8.05 -2.96 6.32
C ILE A 72 8.66 -3.01 7.72
N ASP A 73 9.65 -3.89 7.90
CA ASP A 73 10.41 -3.95 9.13
C ASP A 73 11.28 -2.70 9.34
N ARG A 74 11.68 -2.50 10.59
CA ARG A 74 12.43 -1.31 11.01
C ARG A 74 13.80 -1.21 10.34
N GLU A 75 14.47 -2.32 10.12
CA GLU A 75 15.80 -2.33 9.51
C GLU A 75 15.72 -1.86 8.06
N ARG A 76 14.77 -2.40 7.31
CA ARG A 76 14.50 -2.01 5.92
C ARG A 76 14.06 -0.54 5.83
N LEU A 77 13.26 -0.07 6.80
CA LEU A 77 12.88 1.35 6.86
C LEU A 77 14.10 2.26 7.05
N VAL A 78 15.01 1.93 7.96
CA VAL A 78 16.25 2.70 8.19
C VAL A 78 17.11 2.75 6.92
N GLN A 79 17.30 1.62 6.25
CA GLN A 79 18.06 1.57 5.00
C GLN A 79 17.40 2.43 3.90
N LEU A 80 16.07 2.38 3.80
CA LEU A 80 15.31 3.15 2.83
C LEU A 80 15.42 4.66 3.09
N VAL A 81 15.31 5.07 4.35
CA VAL A 81 15.50 6.47 4.77
C VAL A 81 16.92 6.94 4.44
N GLY A 82 17.94 6.17 4.81
CA GLY A 82 19.34 6.50 4.50
C GLY A 82 19.54 6.75 2.99
N LYS A 83 19.03 5.86 2.16
CA LYS A 83 19.07 5.97 0.71
C LYS A 83 18.41 7.26 0.17
N LEU A 84 17.28 7.66 0.74
CA LEU A 84 16.60 8.88 0.32
C LEU A 84 17.29 10.14 0.86
N VAL A 85 17.93 10.07 2.01
CA VAL A 85 18.77 11.15 2.55
C VAL A 85 20.00 11.34 1.66
N ASP A 86 20.71 10.26 1.30
CA ASP A 86 21.88 10.31 0.39
C ASP A 86 21.52 10.90 -0.99
N ARG A 87 20.29 10.66 -1.44
CA ARG A 87 19.76 11.24 -2.69
C ARG A 87 19.28 12.68 -2.54
N GLY A 88 19.35 13.26 -1.35
CA GLY A 88 18.90 14.62 -1.05
C GLY A 88 17.39 14.81 -1.21
N LEU A 89 16.60 13.76 -0.95
CA LEU A 89 15.13 13.81 -0.98
C LEU A 89 14.54 13.94 0.43
N LEU A 90 15.21 13.39 1.43
CA LEU A 90 14.91 13.55 2.84
C LEU A 90 16.08 14.25 3.56
N HIS A 91 15.80 14.84 4.68
CA HIS A 91 16.80 15.32 5.64
C HIS A 91 16.31 15.04 7.07
N TYR A 92 17.26 14.93 7.99
CA TYR A 92 16.96 14.94 9.40
C TYR A 92 16.66 16.37 9.82
N GLY A 93 15.52 16.58 10.46
CA GLY A 93 15.16 17.86 11.07
C GLY A 93 16.05 18.20 12.26
N GLU A 94 16.00 19.46 12.68
CA GLU A 94 16.65 19.91 13.92
C GLU A 94 15.91 19.32 15.13
N GLY A 95 16.08 18.02 15.34
CA GLY A 95 15.56 17.30 16.50
C GLY A 95 16.49 17.48 17.67
N GLY A 96 15.93 17.72 18.85
CA GLY A 96 16.67 17.89 20.10
C GLY A 96 17.63 16.72 20.42
N ALA A 97 18.32 16.81 21.54
CA ALA A 97 19.42 15.94 21.99
C ALA A 97 19.16 14.41 22.03
N ASP A 98 17.97 13.94 21.74
CA ASP A 98 17.63 12.52 21.69
C ASP A 98 17.60 12.02 20.21
N PRO A 99 18.57 11.14 19.83
CA PRO A 99 18.55 10.52 18.50
C PRO A 99 17.29 9.71 18.19
N ARG A 100 16.51 9.32 19.21
CA ARG A 100 15.25 8.58 19.05
C ARG A 100 14.08 9.51 18.67
N ALA A 101 14.24 10.80 18.94
CA ALA A 101 13.27 11.85 18.60
C ALA A 101 13.60 12.56 17.29
N MET A 102 14.62 12.09 16.54
CA MET A 102 14.97 12.70 15.25
C MET A 102 13.78 12.65 14.31
N LEU A 103 13.32 13.85 13.93
CA LEU A 103 12.30 14.00 12.91
C LEU A 103 12.94 13.99 11.53
N LEU A 104 12.26 13.40 10.60
CA LEU A 104 12.60 13.39 9.17
C LEU A 104 11.65 14.34 8.45
N ALA A 105 12.16 15.03 7.44
CA ALA A 105 11.36 15.89 6.58
C ALA A 105 11.82 15.78 5.12
N LEU A 106 10.92 16.13 4.20
CA LEU A 106 11.27 16.27 2.79
C LEU A 106 12.12 17.54 2.58
N THR A 107 13.20 17.40 1.81
CA THR A 107 13.88 18.54 1.22
C THR A 107 12.95 19.27 0.24
N VAL A 108 13.32 20.48 -0.22
CA VAL A 108 12.58 21.18 -1.28
C VAL A 108 12.44 20.29 -2.53
N ARG A 109 13.54 19.62 -2.92
CA ARG A 109 13.57 18.69 -4.04
C ARG A 109 12.67 17.47 -3.80
N GLY A 110 12.73 16.88 -2.59
CA GLY A 110 11.90 15.74 -2.21
C GLY A 110 10.42 16.09 -2.24
N ARG A 111 10.05 17.28 -1.73
CA ARG A 111 8.66 17.77 -1.72
C ARG A 111 8.11 17.96 -3.14
N TYR A 112 8.87 18.62 -4.00
CA TYR A 112 8.48 18.81 -5.39
C TYR A 112 8.28 17.46 -6.11
N LEU A 113 9.22 16.53 -5.93
CA LEU A 113 9.14 15.20 -6.55
C LEU A 113 7.95 14.40 -6.01
N ALA A 114 7.76 14.35 -4.69
CA ALA A 114 6.62 13.68 -4.06
C ALA A 114 5.30 14.22 -4.57
N TRP A 115 5.15 15.56 -4.62
CA TRP A 115 3.94 16.20 -5.12
C TRP A 115 3.65 15.83 -6.58
N ARG A 116 4.64 15.93 -7.48
CA ARG A 116 4.49 15.57 -8.89
C ARG A 116 4.07 14.11 -9.07
N LEU A 117 4.73 13.20 -8.35
CA LEU A 117 4.41 11.78 -8.42
C LEU A 117 3.01 11.48 -7.88
N CYS A 118 2.59 12.14 -6.79
CA CYS A 118 1.22 12.01 -6.30
C CYS A 118 0.19 12.39 -7.37
N GLN A 119 0.40 13.45 -8.13
CA GLN A 119 -0.50 13.85 -9.22
C GLN A 119 -0.56 12.77 -10.32
N HIS A 120 0.56 12.21 -10.71
CA HIS A 120 0.60 11.17 -11.75
C HIS A 120 -0.05 9.87 -11.29
N VAL A 121 0.22 9.43 -10.05
CA VAL A 121 -0.39 8.23 -9.47
C VAL A 121 -1.90 8.43 -9.33
N GLN A 122 -2.34 9.59 -8.84
CA GLN A 122 -3.77 9.89 -8.73
C GLN A 122 -4.50 9.86 -10.08
N ALA A 123 -3.88 10.40 -11.13
CA ALA A 123 -4.45 10.34 -12.47
C ALA A 123 -4.55 8.90 -13.00
N GLN A 124 -3.63 8.02 -12.59
CA GLN A 124 -3.70 6.61 -12.93
C GLN A 124 -4.75 5.87 -12.11
N ASP A 125 -4.85 6.15 -10.82
CA ASP A 125 -5.88 5.57 -9.94
C ASP A 125 -7.28 5.88 -10.49
N SER A 126 -7.50 7.13 -10.97
CA SER A 126 -8.76 7.51 -11.62
C SER A 126 -9.07 6.66 -12.86
N ARG A 127 -8.05 6.25 -13.63
CA ARG A 127 -8.24 5.35 -14.78
C ARG A 127 -8.54 3.91 -14.37
N LEU A 128 -7.92 3.44 -13.28
CA LEU A 128 -8.21 2.11 -12.73
C LEU A 128 -9.64 2.02 -12.19
N LEU A 129 -10.19 3.14 -11.74
CA LEU A 129 -11.55 3.24 -11.21
C LEU A 129 -12.57 3.68 -12.29
N GLU A 130 -12.18 3.74 -13.56
CA GLU A 130 -13.10 4.08 -14.64
C GLU A 130 -14.27 3.08 -14.71
N GLY A 131 -15.49 3.58 -14.63
CA GLY A 131 -16.70 2.77 -14.56
C GLY A 131 -17.09 2.28 -13.16
N VAL A 132 -16.31 2.59 -12.14
CA VAL A 132 -16.63 2.33 -10.72
C VAL A 132 -17.23 3.59 -10.10
N SER A 133 -18.41 3.49 -9.51
CA SER A 133 -19.10 4.62 -8.87
C SER A 133 -18.45 5.00 -7.54
N GLU A 134 -18.68 6.23 -7.08
CA GLU A 134 -18.21 6.70 -5.79
C GLU A 134 -18.75 5.84 -4.61
N GLU A 135 -19.98 5.33 -4.73
CA GLU A 135 -20.60 4.46 -3.73
C GLU A 135 -19.89 3.10 -3.66
N GLU A 136 -19.51 2.53 -4.80
CA GLU A 136 -18.73 1.29 -4.86
C GLU A 136 -17.33 1.47 -4.28
N VAL A 137 -16.67 2.59 -4.57
CA VAL A 137 -15.37 2.94 -3.97
C VAL A 137 -15.49 3.10 -2.47
N ALA A 138 -16.52 3.78 -1.96
CA ALA A 138 -16.77 3.93 -0.53
C ALA A 138 -17.03 2.58 0.15
N THR A 139 -17.80 1.72 -0.51
CA THR A 139 -18.08 0.35 -0.03
C THR A 139 -16.80 -0.48 0.04
N LEU A 140 -15.98 -0.47 -1.02
CA LEU A 140 -14.68 -1.14 -1.06
C LEU A 140 -13.77 -0.66 0.08
N SER A 141 -13.66 0.66 0.24
CA SER A 141 -12.86 1.26 1.32
C SER A 141 -13.31 0.80 2.71
N SER A 142 -14.62 0.75 2.95
CA SER A 142 -15.20 0.26 4.21
C SER A 142 -14.87 -1.22 4.45
N VAL A 143 -15.01 -2.06 3.41
CA VAL A 143 -14.71 -3.50 3.50
C VAL A 143 -13.24 -3.73 3.79
N VAL A 144 -12.35 -3.07 3.05
CA VAL A 144 -10.90 -3.17 3.27
C VAL A 144 -10.52 -2.73 4.68
N SER A 145 -11.08 -1.62 5.16
CA SER A 145 -10.82 -1.12 6.53
C SER A 145 -11.22 -2.15 7.60
N ARG A 146 -12.36 -2.83 7.43
CA ARG A 146 -12.80 -3.89 8.36
C ARG A 146 -11.88 -5.12 8.32
N ILE A 147 -11.44 -5.52 7.12
CA ILE A 147 -10.50 -6.64 6.96
C ILE A 147 -9.19 -6.32 7.67
N MET A 148 -8.64 -5.12 7.49
CA MET A 148 -7.42 -4.68 8.16
C MET A 148 -7.57 -4.61 9.68
N ALA A 149 -8.72 -4.15 10.18
CA ALA A 149 -9.01 -4.16 11.62
C ALA A 149 -9.06 -5.59 12.19
N ASN A 150 -9.70 -6.52 11.48
CA ASN A 150 -9.74 -7.93 11.89
C ASN A 150 -8.35 -8.56 11.92
N HIS A 151 -7.51 -8.26 10.92
CA HIS A 151 -6.12 -8.73 10.89
C HIS A 151 -5.33 -8.24 12.10
N ALA A 152 -5.43 -6.97 12.46
CA ALA A 152 -4.76 -6.41 13.63
C ALA A 152 -5.20 -7.09 14.95
N LEU A 153 -6.47 -7.48 15.06
CA LEU A 153 -6.97 -8.23 16.23
C LEU A 153 -6.42 -9.66 16.29
N LEU A 154 -6.26 -10.32 15.15
CA LEU A 154 -5.69 -11.67 15.07
C LEU A 154 -4.22 -11.68 15.49
N GLU A 155 -3.43 -10.69 15.08
CA GLU A 155 -2.04 -10.56 15.49
C GLU A 155 -1.87 -10.32 17.00
N GLN A 156 -2.77 -9.54 17.60
CA GLN A 156 -2.76 -9.29 19.05
C GLN A 156 -3.19 -10.52 19.86
N SER A 157 -3.93 -11.44 19.24
CA SER A 157 -4.45 -12.65 19.89
C SER A 157 -3.55 -13.86 19.74
N SER A 158 -2.49 -13.78 18.92
CA SER A 158 -1.52 -14.87 18.74
C SER A 158 -0.53 -14.88 19.91
N PRO A 159 -0.50 -15.94 20.73
CA PRO A 159 0.48 -16.06 21.81
C PRO A 159 1.90 -16.16 21.24
N ARG A 160 2.83 -15.41 21.83
CA ARG A 160 4.28 -15.51 21.55
C ARG A 160 4.85 -16.81 22.07
#